data_492e43e86a0646929faac1ce9ba84bfa
#
_entry.id   492e43e86a0646929faac1ce9ba84bfa
#
_cell.length_a   1.000
_cell.length_b   1.000
_cell.length_c   1.000
_cell.angle_alpha   90.00
_cell.angle_beta   90.00
_cell.angle_gamma   90.00
#
_symmetry.space_group_name_H-M   'P 1'
#
loop_
_entity.id
_entity.type
_entity.pdbx_description
1 polymer ?
#
loop_
_entity_poly.entity_id
_entity_poly.type
_entity_poly.pdbx_seq_one_letter_code
_entity_poly.pdbx_strand_id
1 'polypeptide(L)'
;MKLRVALLVVSVVMVLAAAPVKAIEVSAFEPLLVAGKWAEAEKQLEGAVAADAKDENARFALGTVQALRAFEGLVQGLYRYGLDPEWRTSLPMIRLPIPENPQPTPLTNADFRQLVSDFAAQLAEAEKTLAPIKSPEVKLPLAIGSYRIDVDGDGTAGESESFWGIFSTAVGAPIAEEDAKGFVIAFDAGDVNWLRGYCHLLQGLCDFFLAHDTQKLHDHTAQFFFPAAEVKYPVVLATGGDIWNSIADAIAFIHMIQLPVSDAEKLKSSHAHLLEVVAQSRLSWAAIKAETDDDREWIPNSNQKNAALPGVMISPEMIDEWHAVLDESEAILQGKKLIPYWRPGDNRDLNLKRVFFEPQTFDLVLWVQGSAAVPYLEDGPSTSPAMWNRVQRVFGGQLGMFAIWFN
;
A
#
# COMPACT_ATOMS: atom_id res chain seq x y z
N MET A 1 58.36 32.31 -58.21
CA MET A 1 56.91 32.08 -58.50
C MET A 1 56.45 30.85 -57.72
N LYS A 2 55.89 31.05 -56.51
CA LYS A 2 55.47 29.99 -55.62
C LYS A 2 53.95 30.11 -55.39
N LEU A 3 53.22 29.18 -55.95
CA LEU A 3 51.74 29.08 -55.85
C LEU A 3 51.43 28.49 -54.49
N ARG A 4 50.70 29.19 -53.63
CA ARG A 4 50.16 28.65 -52.37
C ARG A 4 48.71 28.23 -52.61
N VAL A 5 48.46 26.95 -52.53
CA VAL A 5 47.12 26.38 -52.52
C VAL A 5 46.61 26.44 -51.09
N ALA A 6 45.54 27.18 -50.85
CA ALA A 6 44.85 27.22 -49.57
C ALA A 6 43.75 26.14 -49.59
N LEU A 7 43.87 25.11 -48.72
CA LEU A 7 42.83 24.13 -48.46
C LEU A 7 41.81 24.73 -47.49
N LEU A 8 40.59 24.96 -47.97
CA LEU A 8 39.44 25.34 -47.15
C LEU A 8 38.79 24.08 -46.63
N VAL A 9 38.99 23.74 -45.33
CA VAL A 9 38.24 22.66 -44.68
C VAL A 9 36.92 23.24 -44.18
N VAL A 10 35.82 22.93 -44.85
CA VAL A 10 34.47 23.24 -44.43
C VAL A 10 34.02 22.14 -43.46
N SER A 11 34.11 22.39 -42.15
CA SER A 11 33.53 21.53 -41.14
C SER A 11 32.03 21.80 -41.07
N VAL A 12 31.25 20.88 -41.69
CA VAL A 12 29.79 20.83 -41.51
C VAL A 12 29.52 20.23 -40.12
N VAL A 13 29.28 21.10 -39.12
CA VAL A 13 28.69 20.68 -37.83
C VAL A 13 27.23 20.44 -38.11
N MET A 14 26.85 19.15 -38.26
CA MET A 14 25.44 18.74 -38.15
C MET A 14 25.01 18.85 -36.68
N VAL A 15 24.38 19.97 -36.35
CA VAL A 15 23.57 20.09 -35.14
C VAL A 15 22.34 19.24 -35.41
N LEU A 16 22.36 18.00 -34.95
CA LEU A 16 21.14 17.23 -34.78
C LEU A 16 20.32 17.96 -33.73
N ALA A 17 19.41 18.83 -34.16
CA ALA A 17 18.35 19.33 -33.30
C ALA A 17 17.50 18.12 -32.92
N ALA A 18 17.72 17.60 -31.73
CA ALA A 18 16.78 16.67 -31.13
C ALA A 18 15.42 17.38 -31.11
N ALA A 19 14.43 16.85 -31.82
CA ALA A 19 13.07 17.33 -31.69
C ALA A 19 12.70 17.27 -30.20
N PRO A 20 12.04 18.31 -29.65
CA PRO A 20 11.60 18.25 -28.27
C PRO A 20 10.75 16.99 -28.10
N VAL A 21 11.19 16.08 -27.21
CA VAL A 21 10.41 14.90 -26.84
C VAL A 21 9.15 15.48 -26.17
N LYS A 22 8.00 15.21 -26.77
CA LYS A 22 6.73 15.68 -26.25
C LYS A 22 6.44 14.88 -24.98
N ALA A 23 6.09 15.57 -23.89
CA ALA A 23 5.64 14.93 -22.65
C ALA A 23 4.51 13.93 -22.95
N ILE A 24 4.48 12.80 -22.22
CA ILE A 24 3.45 11.81 -22.45
C ILE A 24 2.09 12.36 -21.99
N GLU A 25 1.10 12.20 -22.85
CA GLU A 25 -0.29 12.56 -22.53
C GLU A 25 -1.00 11.34 -21.93
N VAL A 26 -1.85 11.53 -20.92
CA VAL A 26 -2.65 10.45 -20.29
C VAL A 26 -3.42 9.66 -21.36
N SER A 27 -3.97 10.32 -22.35
CA SER A 27 -4.66 9.70 -23.48
C SER A 27 -3.84 8.68 -24.28
N ALA A 28 -2.52 8.67 -24.13
CA ALA A 28 -1.66 7.74 -24.84
C ALA A 28 -1.64 6.34 -24.21
N PHE A 29 -1.76 6.23 -22.88
CA PHE A 29 -1.68 4.96 -22.15
C PHE A 29 -2.99 4.57 -21.44
N GLU A 30 -3.87 5.51 -21.11
CA GLU A 30 -5.13 5.27 -20.40
C GLU A 30 -6.03 4.23 -21.09
N PRO A 31 -6.15 4.18 -22.43
CA PRO A 31 -6.91 3.13 -23.10
C PRO A 31 -6.42 1.71 -22.80
N LEU A 32 -5.13 1.54 -22.47
CA LEU A 32 -4.57 0.26 -22.07
C LEU A 32 -5.05 -0.12 -20.66
N LEU A 33 -5.16 0.85 -19.75
CA LEU A 33 -5.67 0.64 -18.38
C LEU A 33 -7.16 0.28 -18.38
N VAL A 34 -7.95 0.95 -19.24
CA VAL A 34 -9.36 0.62 -19.46
C VAL A 34 -9.54 -0.79 -20.06
N ALA A 35 -8.58 -1.24 -20.86
CA ALA A 35 -8.59 -2.58 -21.45
C ALA A 35 -7.97 -3.66 -20.53
N GLY A 36 -7.49 -3.33 -19.32
CA GLY A 36 -6.80 -4.25 -18.41
C GLY A 36 -5.39 -4.63 -18.85
N LYS A 37 -4.80 -3.89 -19.80
CA LYS A 37 -3.48 -4.19 -20.38
C LYS A 37 -2.35 -3.46 -19.66
N TRP A 38 -2.25 -3.67 -18.36
CA TRP A 38 -1.34 -2.93 -17.48
C TRP A 38 0.13 -3.14 -17.81
N ALA A 39 0.53 -4.37 -18.23
CA ALA A 39 1.91 -4.66 -18.65
C ALA A 39 2.31 -3.90 -19.92
N GLU A 40 1.37 -3.71 -20.87
CA GLU A 40 1.61 -2.93 -22.08
C GLU A 40 1.73 -1.42 -21.73
N ALA A 41 0.89 -0.93 -20.82
CA ALA A 41 0.94 0.45 -20.35
C ALA A 41 2.26 0.76 -19.62
N GLU A 42 2.71 -0.12 -18.73
CA GLU A 42 3.99 0.02 -18.04
C GLU A 42 5.15 0.10 -19.04
N LYS A 43 5.23 -0.83 -19.98
CA LYS A 43 6.28 -0.83 -21.01
C LYS A 43 6.28 0.44 -21.85
N GLN A 44 5.13 0.98 -22.18
CA GLN A 44 5.00 2.24 -22.90
C GLN A 44 5.53 3.41 -22.07
N LEU A 45 5.19 3.47 -20.78
CA LEU A 45 5.62 4.51 -19.85
C LEU A 45 7.12 4.41 -19.53
N GLU A 46 7.68 3.20 -19.42
CA GLU A 46 9.14 2.98 -19.34
C GLU A 46 9.86 3.58 -20.55
N GLY A 47 9.31 3.36 -21.75
CA GLY A 47 9.84 3.97 -22.98
C GLY A 47 9.79 5.51 -22.94
N ALA A 48 8.72 6.10 -22.42
CA ALA A 48 8.57 7.53 -22.30
C ALA A 48 9.59 8.13 -21.28
N VAL A 49 9.71 7.53 -20.11
CA VAL A 49 10.69 7.95 -19.09
C VAL A 49 12.14 7.77 -19.58
N ALA A 50 12.41 6.72 -20.36
CA ALA A 50 13.72 6.51 -20.96
C ALA A 50 14.04 7.56 -22.04
N ALA A 51 13.03 8.02 -22.79
CA ALA A 51 13.16 9.06 -23.82
C ALA A 51 13.36 10.47 -23.21
N ASP A 52 12.67 10.75 -22.12
CA ASP A 52 12.83 11.99 -21.33
C ASP A 52 12.79 11.71 -19.83
N ALA A 53 13.96 11.56 -19.25
CA ALA A 53 14.10 11.30 -17.81
C ALA A 53 13.65 12.50 -16.92
N LYS A 54 13.36 13.66 -17.52
CA LYS A 54 12.88 14.86 -16.82
C LYS A 54 11.36 15.01 -16.86
N ASP A 55 10.67 14.19 -17.65
CA ASP A 55 9.20 14.15 -17.66
C ASP A 55 8.69 13.50 -16.36
N GLU A 56 8.45 14.35 -15.35
CA GLU A 56 7.96 13.89 -14.05
C GLU A 56 6.50 13.39 -14.11
N ASN A 57 5.69 13.86 -15.08
CA ASN A 57 4.34 13.33 -15.29
C ASN A 57 4.39 11.90 -15.83
N ALA A 58 5.26 11.62 -16.82
CA ALA A 58 5.47 10.26 -17.30
C ALA A 58 5.99 9.34 -16.18
N ARG A 59 6.87 9.86 -15.34
CA ARG A 59 7.40 9.13 -14.17
C ARG A 59 6.31 8.86 -13.13
N PHE A 60 5.43 9.83 -12.87
CA PHE A 60 4.29 9.64 -11.97
C PHE A 60 3.33 8.57 -12.51
N ALA A 61 2.99 8.66 -13.80
CA ALA A 61 2.17 7.64 -14.45
C ALA A 61 2.80 6.25 -14.36
N LEU A 62 4.12 6.13 -14.62
CA LEU A 62 4.84 4.87 -14.53
C LEU A 62 4.79 4.29 -13.11
N GLY A 63 5.13 5.08 -12.09
CA GLY A 63 5.13 4.61 -10.71
C GLY A 63 3.72 4.20 -10.22
N THR A 64 2.68 4.94 -10.67
CA THR A 64 1.29 4.59 -10.39
C THR A 64 0.89 3.26 -11.03
N VAL A 65 1.23 3.05 -12.30
CA VAL A 65 0.96 1.79 -13.00
C VAL A 65 1.73 0.63 -12.37
N GLN A 66 2.99 0.83 -11.98
CA GLN A 66 3.78 -0.18 -11.27
C GLN A 66 3.16 -0.57 -9.92
N ALA A 67 2.70 0.40 -9.13
CA ALA A 67 2.02 0.12 -7.87
C ALA A 67 0.73 -0.69 -8.08
N LEU A 68 -0.08 -0.32 -9.07
CA LEU A 68 -1.31 -1.03 -9.40
C LEU A 68 -1.05 -2.43 -9.95
N ARG A 69 0.02 -2.62 -10.73
CA ARG A 69 0.47 -3.95 -11.17
C ARG A 69 0.95 -4.84 -10.03
N ALA A 70 1.54 -4.27 -9.00
CA ALA A 70 1.86 -5.04 -7.80
C ALA A 70 0.59 -5.64 -7.18
N PHE A 71 -0.49 -4.85 -7.11
CA PHE A 71 -1.80 -5.36 -6.65
C PHE A 71 -2.39 -6.40 -7.60
N GLU A 72 -2.30 -6.20 -8.92
CA GLU A 72 -2.74 -7.19 -9.91
C GLU A 72 -2.03 -8.53 -9.70
N GLY A 73 -0.70 -8.53 -9.58
CA GLY A 73 0.07 -9.75 -9.35
C GLY A 73 -0.27 -10.44 -8.02
N LEU A 74 -0.52 -9.66 -6.96
CA LEU A 74 -0.98 -10.20 -5.68
C LEU A 74 -2.34 -10.88 -5.82
N VAL A 75 -3.30 -10.21 -6.46
CA VAL A 75 -4.67 -10.70 -6.64
C VAL A 75 -4.69 -11.97 -7.50
N GLN A 76 -3.95 -11.99 -8.62
CA GLN A 76 -3.78 -13.16 -9.45
C GLN A 76 -3.15 -14.34 -8.69
N GLY A 77 -2.16 -14.07 -7.83
CA GLY A 77 -1.59 -15.09 -6.96
C GLY A 77 -2.61 -15.67 -5.98
N LEU A 78 -3.40 -14.80 -5.34
CA LEU A 78 -4.45 -15.22 -4.42
C LEU A 78 -5.55 -16.04 -5.13
N TYR A 79 -5.96 -15.63 -6.33
CA TYR A 79 -6.87 -16.40 -7.18
C TYR A 79 -6.29 -17.76 -7.57
N ARG A 80 -5.06 -17.76 -8.09
CA ARG A 80 -4.35 -18.99 -8.51
C ARG A 80 -4.32 -20.05 -7.40
N TYR A 81 -4.11 -19.63 -6.16
CA TYR A 81 -4.07 -20.53 -5.00
C TYR A 81 -5.45 -20.78 -4.37
N GLY A 82 -6.51 -20.18 -4.93
CA GLY A 82 -7.88 -20.43 -4.50
C GLY A 82 -8.20 -19.86 -3.13
N LEU A 83 -7.94 -18.57 -2.93
CA LEU A 83 -8.40 -17.86 -1.74
C LEU A 83 -9.92 -17.98 -1.64
N ASP A 84 -10.42 -18.51 -0.50
CA ASP A 84 -11.84 -18.71 -0.27
C ASP A 84 -12.59 -17.36 -0.28
N PRO A 85 -13.58 -17.20 -1.17
CA PRO A 85 -14.37 -15.97 -1.26
C PRO A 85 -15.15 -15.61 0.01
N GLU A 86 -15.48 -16.54 0.88
CA GLU A 86 -16.22 -16.26 2.11
C GLU A 86 -15.45 -15.37 3.08
N TRP A 87 -14.13 -15.40 3.06
CA TRP A 87 -13.29 -14.53 3.88
C TRP A 87 -13.33 -13.05 3.49
N ARG A 88 -13.81 -12.71 2.30
CA ARG A 88 -14.00 -11.32 1.85
C ARG A 88 -14.89 -10.51 2.80
N THR A 89 -15.85 -11.14 3.41
CA THR A 89 -16.80 -10.48 4.33
C THR A 89 -16.23 -10.29 5.72
N SER A 90 -15.29 -11.16 6.12
CA SER A 90 -14.74 -11.21 7.48
C SER A 90 -13.45 -10.38 7.65
N LEU A 91 -12.69 -10.18 6.57
CA LEU A 91 -11.44 -9.41 6.60
C LEU A 91 -11.58 -8.17 5.72
N PRO A 92 -11.87 -6.98 6.32
CA PRO A 92 -12.07 -5.73 5.56
C PRO A 92 -10.89 -5.34 4.65
N MET A 93 -9.69 -5.82 4.98
CA MET A 93 -8.48 -5.56 4.19
C MET A 93 -8.36 -6.47 2.96
N ILE A 94 -9.13 -7.58 2.89
CA ILE A 94 -9.14 -8.53 1.76
C ILE A 94 -10.47 -8.43 1.00
N ARG A 95 -11.07 -7.25 0.95
CA ARG A 95 -12.30 -7.01 0.15
C ARG A 95 -12.03 -6.93 -1.36
N LEU A 96 -10.93 -7.51 -1.81
CA LEU A 96 -10.70 -7.71 -3.23
C LEU A 96 -11.71 -8.75 -3.74
N PRO A 97 -12.49 -8.48 -4.78
CA PRO A 97 -13.46 -9.41 -5.35
C PRO A 97 -12.73 -10.46 -6.18
N ILE A 98 -12.01 -11.34 -5.48
CA ILE A 98 -11.37 -12.47 -6.11
C ILE A 98 -12.47 -13.52 -6.34
N PRO A 99 -12.77 -13.91 -7.58
CA PRO A 99 -13.74 -14.96 -7.86
C PRO A 99 -13.26 -16.31 -7.32
N GLU A 100 -14.17 -17.25 -7.17
CA GLU A 100 -13.80 -18.62 -6.85
C GLU A 100 -12.99 -19.23 -8.01
N ASN A 101 -11.85 -19.83 -7.69
CA ASN A 101 -11.07 -20.58 -8.65
C ASN A 101 -11.51 -22.05 -8.62
N PRO A 102 -12.12 -22.60 -9.70
CA PRO A 102 -12.57 -23.98 -9.74
C PRO A 102 -11.43 -25.02 -9.80
N GLN A 103 -10.21 -24.58 -10.06
CA GLN A 103 -9.04 -25.45 -10.20
C GLN A 103 -7.80 -24.82 -9.54
N PRO A 104 -7.83 -24.59 -8.23
CA PRO A 104 -6.73 -23.92 -7.54
C PRO A 104 -5.45 -24.77 -7.55
N THR A 105 -4.32 -24.10 -7.68
CA THR A 105 -3.02 -24.72 -7.45
C THR A 105 -2.82 -24.94 -5.95
N PRO A 106 -2.34 -26.10 -5.50
CA PRO A 106 -1.99 -26.29 -4.10
C PRO A 106 -0.99 -25.25 -3.62
N LEU A 107 -1.23 -24.71 -2.43
CA LEU A 107 -0.42 -23.64 -1.83
C LEU A 107 0.48 -24.19 -0.74
N THR A 108 1.80 -24.03 -0.88
CA THR A 108 2.75 -24.25 0.21
C THR A 108 3.04 -22.95 0.97
N ASN A 109 3.59 -23.08 2.20
CA ASN A 109 4.09 -21.89 2.93
C ASN A 109 5.17 -21.11 2.14
N ALA A 110 6.02 -21.82 1.42
CA ALA A 110 7.04 -21.20 0.60
C ALA A 110 6.43 -20.38 -0.56
N ASP A 111 5.41 -20.89 -1.23
CA ASP A 111 4.70 -20.18 -2.32
C ASP A 111 4.02 -18.91 -1.79
N PHE A 112 3.35 -18.99 -0.63
CA PHE A 112 2.73 -17.81 -0.02
C PHE A 112 3.76 -16.74 0.37
N ARG A 113 4.88 -17.16 0.96
CA ARG A 113 5.99 -16.25 1.29
C ARG A 113 6.60 -15.62 0.04
N GLN A 114 6.72 -16.39 -1.05
CA GLN A 114 7.20 -15.87 -2.33
C GLN A 114 6.23 -14.84 -2.91
N LEU A 115 4.91 -15.10 -2.89
CA LEU A 115 3.90 -14.13 -3.31
C LEU A 115 3.99 -12.81 -2.55
N VAL A 116 4.17 -12.87 -1.22
CA VAL A 116 4.36 -11.66 -0.39
C VAL A 116 5.68 -10.96 -0.71
N SER A 117 6.75 -11.71 -0.98
CA SER A 117 8.06 -11.16 -1.35
C SER A 117 8.02 -10.46 -2.71
N ASP A 118 7.36 -11.06 -3.70
CA ASP A 118 7.21 -10.49 -5.04
C ASP A 118 6.38 -9.20 -4.99
N PHE A 119 5.31 -9.19 -4.20
CA PHE A 119 4.51 -7.98 -3.97
C PHE A 119 5.35 -6.84 -3.37
N ALA A 120 6.12 -7.14 -2.33
CA ALA A 120 7.01 -6.15 -1.71
C ALA A 120 8.06 -5.61 -2.70
N ALA A 121 8.66 -6.49 -3.53
CA ALA A 121 9.64 -6.10 -4.53
C ALA A 121 9.04 -5.19 -5.61
N GLN A 122 7.84 -5.48 -6.08
CA GLN A 122 7.14 -4.64 -7.06
C GLN A 122 6.77 -3.27 -6.49
N LEU A 123 6.32 -3.20 -5.23
CA LEU A 123 6.08 -1.93 -4.54
C LEU A 123 7.37 -1.11 -4.36
N ALA A 124 8.50 -1.78 -4.11
CA ALA A 124 9.81 -1.11 -4.03
C ALA A 124 10.23 -0.50 -5.37
N GLU A 125 9.94 -1.16 -6.49
CA GLU A 125 10.20 -0.59 -7.82
C GLU A 125 9.31 0.63 -8.11
N ALA A 126 8.03 0.55 -7.76
CA ALA A 126 7.11 1.70 -7.87
C ALA A 126 7.61 2.90 -7.04
N GLU A 127 7.98 2.68 -5.78
CA GLU A 127 8.53 3.72 -4.89
C GLU A 127 9.80 4.35 -5.48
N LYS A 128 10.73 3.54 -5.95
CA LYS A 128 11.97 3.99 -6.60
C LYS A 128 11.70 4.82 -7.85
N THR A 129 10.67 4.49 -8.61
CA THR A 129 10.22 5.26 -9.76
C THR A 129 9.66 6.62 -9.34
N LEU A 130 8.89 6.69 -8.26
CA LEU A 130 8.26 7.90 -7.76
C LEU A 130 9.23 8.84 -7.01
N ALA A 131 10.21 8.29 -6.31
CA ALA A 131 11.12 9.04 -5.42
C ALA A 131 11.84 10.25 -6.04
N PRO A 132 12.23 10.27 -7.34
CA PRO A 132 12.87 11.41 -7.96
C PRO A 132 11.95 12.60 -8.28
N ILE A 133 10.61 12.42 -8.22
CA ILE A 133 9.63 13.47 -8.52
C ILE A 133 9.74 14.58 -7.48
N LYS A 134 9.92 15.82 -7.94
CA LYS A 134 10.09 17.01 -7.07
C LYS A 134 9.25 18.19 -7.52
N SER A 135 8.73 18.16 -8.74
CA SER A 135 7.95 19.28 -9.28
C SER A 135 6.61 19.42 -8.53
N PRO A 136 6.28 20.61 -8.04
CA PRO A 136 4.94 20.90 -7.52
C PRO A 136 3.88 21.00 -8.63
N GLU A 137 4.30 21.05 -9.90
CA GLU A 137 3.43 21.18 -11.07
C GLU A 137 3.00 19.81 -11.66
N VAL A 138 3.44 18.70 -11.06
CA VAL A 138 3.11 17.36 -11.56
C VAL A 138 1.61 17.11 -11.42
N LYS A 139 0.97 16.64 -12.50
CA LYS A 139 -0.46 16.29 -12.52
C LYS A 139 -0.72 15.05 -13.34
N LEU A 140 -1.61 14.22 -12.83
CA LEU A 140 -2.01 12.95 -13.42
C LEU A 140 -3.52 12.74 -13.26
N PRO A 141 -4.37 13.34 -14.12
CA PRO A 141 -5.80 13.12 -14.09
C PRO A 141 -6.13 11.73 -14.65
N LEU A 142 -6.70 10.85 -13.84
CA LEU A 142 -7.02 9.46 -14.19
C LEU A 142 -8.50 9.17 -14.01
N ALA A 143 -9.13 8.55 -15.04
CA ALA A 143 -10.52 8.08 -14.99
C ALA A 143 -10.63 6.68 -14.35
N ILE A 144 -10.22 6.58 -13.08
CA ILE A 144 -10.00 5.33 -12.35
C ILE A 144 -11.22 4.40 -12.39
N GLY A 145 -12.42 4.94 -12.29
CA GLY A 145 -13.63 4.13 -12.31
C GLY A 145 -13.77 3.24 -13.55
N SER A 146 -13.15 3.61 -14.66
CA SER A 146 -13.21 2.87 -15.92
C SER A 146 -12.12 1.80 -16.06
N TYR A 147 -11.13 1.77 -15.18
CA TYR A 147 -10.01 0.84 -15.31
C TYR A 147 -10.43 -0.57 -14.95
N ARG A 148 -9.77 -1.54 -15.56
CA ARG A 148 -9.98 -2.96 -15.31
C ARG A 148 -8.67 -3.61 -14.89
N ILE A 149 -8.79 -4.62 -14.04
CA ILE A 149 -7.66 -5.40 -13.56
C ILE A 149 -7.95 -6.88 -13.86
N ASP A 150 -7.01 -7.57 -14.47
CA ASP A 150 -7.12 -9.01 -14.75
C ASP A 150 -6.93 -9.77 -13.42
N VAL A 151 -8.03 -10.11 -12.77
CA VAL A 151 -8.02 -10.70 -11.41
C VAL A 151 -7.69 -12.18 -11.45
N ASP A 152 -8.18 -12.90 -12.46
CA ASP A 152 -8.02 -14.34 -12.56
C ASP A 152 -6.79 -14.77 -13.41
N GLY A 153 -6.13 -13.80 -14.04
CA GLY A 153 -4.92 -14.03 -14.81
C GLY A 153 -5.13 -14.73 -16.15
N ASP A 154 -6.35 -14.64 -16.72
CA ASP A 154 -6.67 -15.25 -18.01
C ASP A 154 -6.20 -14.42 -19.21
N GLY A 155 -5.68 -13.21 -18.98
CA GLY A 155 -5.18 -12.26 -19.97
C GLY A 155 -6.26 -11.34 -20.55
N THR A 156 -7.47 -11.36 -19.99
CA THR A 156 -8.57 -10.47 -20.37
C THR A 156 -9.23 -9.92 -19.11
N ALA A 157 -9.60 -8.64 -19.11
CA ALA A 157 -10.29 -8.05 -17.98
C ALA A 157 -11.76 -7.77 -18.31
N GLY A 158 -12.66 -8.50 -17.67
CA GLY A 158 -14.11 -8.40 -17.85
C GLY A 158 -14.75 -7.18 -17.14
N GLU A 159 -16.08 -7.04 -17.25
CA GLU A 159 -16.81 -5.96 -16.57
C GLU A 159 -16.79 -6.10 -15.04
N SER A 160 -16.84 -7.33 -14.52
CA SER A 160 -16.77 -7.63 -13.09
C SER A 160 -15.39 -7.28 -12.49
N GLU A 161 -14.39 -7.11 -13.32
CA GLU A 161 -13.01 -6.78 -12.97
C GLU A 161 -12.69 -5.30 -13.15
N SER A 162 -13.71 -4.47 -13.40
CA SER A 162 -13.58 -3.01 -13.38
C SER A 162 -13.44 -2.50 -11.93
N PHE A 163 -12.70 -1.40 -11.75
CA PHE A 163 -12.57 -0.77 -10.43
C PHE A 163 -13.93 -0.37 -9.83
N TRP A 164 -14.87 0.10 -10.64
CA TRP A 164 -16.21 0.42 -10.16
C TRP A 164 -17.01 -0.85 -9.75
N GLY A 165 -16.85 -1.97 -10.46
CA GLY A 165 -17.43 -3.27 -10.10
C GLY A 165 -16.87 -3.78 -8.78
N ILE A 166 -15.57 -3.68 -8.62
CA ILE A 166 -14.83 -3.98 -7.39
C ILE A 166 -15.34 -3.11 -6.23
N PHE A 167 -15.41 -1.80 -6.44
CA PHE A 167 -15.85 -0.85 -5.42
C PHE A 167 -17.33 -1.04 -5.06
N SER A 168 -18.20 -1.26 -6.05
CA SER A 168 -19.61 -1.58 -5.83
C SER A 168 -19.80 -2.81 -4.94
N THR A 169 -19.02 -3.85 -5.19
CA THR A 169 -19.01 -5.08 -4.39
C THR A 169 -18.51 -4.81 -2.96
N ALA A 170 -17.45 -4.02 -2.82
CA ALA A 170 -16.84 -3.70 -1.53
C ALA A 170 -17.75 -2.85 -0.63
N VAL A 171 -18.50 -1.90 -1.20
CA VAL A 171 -19.44 -1.05 -0.46
C VAL A 171 -20.83 -1.65 -0.34
N GLY A 172 -21.13 -2.72 -1.08
CA GLY A 172 -22.45 -3.37 -1.08
C GLY A 172 -23.55 -2.55 -1.73
N ALA A 173 -23.21 -1.61 -2.62
CA ALA A 173 -24.16 -0.75 -3.32
C ALA A 173 -23.80 -0.66 -4.81
N PRO A 174 -24.79 -0.82 -5.73
CA PRO A 174 -24.55 -0.66 -7.16
C PRO A 174 -24.19 0.79 -7.49
N ILE A 175 -23.14 0.96 -8.26
CA ILE A 175 -22.72 2.26 -8.82
C ILE A 175 -23.03 2.22 -10.31
N ALA A 176 -23.68 3.27 -10.84
CA ALA A 176 -23.98 3.32 -12.26
C ALA A 176 -22.71 3.45 -13.10
N GLU A 177 -22.64 2.76 -14.23
CA GLU A 177 -21.46 2.79 -15.11
C GLU A 177 -21.12 4.21 -15.58
N GLU A 178 -22.14 5.06 -15.76
CA GLU A 178 -21.95 6.47 -16.14
C GLU A 178 -21.26 7.27 -15.04
N ASP A 179 -21.58 6.99 -13.75
CA ASP A 179 -20.91 7.61 -12.61
C ASP A 179 -19.45 7.13 -12.53
N ALA A 180 -19.21 5.85 -12.81
CA ALA A 180 -17.88 5.28 -12.87
C ALA A 180 -17.00 5.90 -13.97
N LYS A 181 -17.55 6.07 -15.18
CA LYS A 181 -16.86 6.74 -16.30
C LYS A 181 -16.57 8.21 -16.00
N GLY A 182 -17.43 8.85 -15.22
CA GLY A 182 -17.25 10.22 -14.74
C GLY A 182 -16.32 10.35 -13.54
N PHE A 183 -15.90 9.24 -12.94
CA PHE A 183 -15.05 9.25 -11.75
C PHE A 183 -13.59 9.45 -12.12
N VAL A 184 -13.21 10.73 -12.26
CA VAL A 184 -11.84 11.17 -12.52
C VAL A 184 -11.27 11.75 -11.24
N ILE A 185 -10.03 11.39 -10.93
CA ILE A 185 -9.23 12.00 -9.86
C ILE A 185 -8.06 12.73 -10.52
N ALA A 186 -7.84 13.97 -10.14
CA ALA A 186 -6.69 14.76 -10.61
C ALA A 186 -5.56 14.63 -9.59
N PHE A 187 -4.83 13.53 -9.67
CA PHE A 187 -3.65 13.33 -8.80
C PHE A 187 -2.56 14.34 -9.07
N ASP A 188 -1.87 14.76 -8.03
CA ASP A 188 -0.81 15.76 -8.09
C ASP A 188 0.41 15.48 -7.20
N ALA A 189 1.17 16.51 -6.84
CA ALA A 189 2.39 16.38 -6.05
C ALA A 189 2.13 15.87 -4.62
N GLY A 190 0.96 16.15 -4.03
CA GLY A 190 0.53 15.62 -2.75
C GLY A 190 0.35 14.12 -2.81
N ASP A 191 -0.28 13.65 -3.89
CA ASP A 191 -0.58 12.25 -4.13
C ASP A 191 0.66 11.41 -4.48
N VAL A 192 1.68 12.01 -5.08
CA VAL A 192 2.99 11.33 -5.27
C VAL A 192 3.54 10.86 -3.92
N ASN A 193 3.57 11.75 -2.92
CA ASN A 193 4.09 11.40 -1.60
C ASN A 193 3.14 10.46 -0.85
N TRP A 194 1.83 10.62 -1.01
CA TRP A 194 0.83 9.70 -0.49
C TRP A 194 1.05 8.28 -1.03
N LEU A 195 1.20 8.09 -2.34
CA LEU A 195 1.43 6.77 -2.95
C LEU A 195 2.77 6.16 -2.50
N ARG A 196 3.82 6.98 -2.36
CA ARG A 196 5.10 6.53 -1.79
C ARG A 196 4.94 6.05 -0.35
N GLY A 197 4.18 6.79 0.46
CA GLY A 197 3.83 6.39 1.83
C GLY A 197 3.13 5.03 1.87
N TYR A 198 2.19 4.79 0.95
CA TYR A 198 1.52 3.49 0.83
C TYR A 198 2.47 2.37 0.39
N CYS A 199 3.36 2.63 -0.55
CA CYS A 199 4.39 1.65 -0.92
C CYS A 199 5.23 1.26 0.30
N HIS A 200 5.66 2.21 1.12
CA HIS A 200 6.41 1.93 2.35
C HIS A 200 5.57 1.20 3.40
N LEU A 201 4.31 1.59 3.61
CA LEU A 201 3.42 0.91 4.56
C LEU A 201 3.28 -0.58 4.22
N LEU A 202 2.98 -0.88 2.96
CA LEU A 202 2.77 -2.25 2.50
C LEU A 202 4.08 -3.06 2.52
N GLN A 203 5.20 -2.47 2.11
CA GLN A 203 6.51 -3.11 2.23
C GLN A 203 6.85 -3.41 3.70
N GLY A 204 6.58 -2.46 4.61
CA GLY A 204 6.79 -2.66 6.04
C GLY A 204 5.97 -3.81 6.61
N LEU A 205 4.72 -3.97 6.18
CA LEU A 205 3.87 -5.10 6.56
C LEU A 205 4.38 -6.43 5.98
N CYS A 206 4.80 -6.43 4.71
CA CYS A 206 5.40 -7.60 4.07
C CYS A 206 6.70 -8.02 4.78
N ASP A 207 7.56 -7.08 5.10
CA ASP A 207 8.81 -7.36 5.80
C ASP A 207 8.55 -7.86 7.22
N PHE A 208 7.56 -7.31 7.94
CA PHE A 208 7.15 -7.83 9.23
C PHE A 208 6.69 -9.29 9.13
N PHE A 209 5.86 -9.62 8.14
CA PHE A 209 5.42 -11.00 7.91
C PHE A 209 6.59 -11.92 7.55
N LEU A 210 7.44 -11.50 6.60
CA LEU A 210 8.57 -12.29 6.10
C LEU A 210 9.69 -12.47 7.13
N ALA A 211 9.77 -11.60 8.13
CA ALA A 211 10.71 -11.71 9.25
C ALA A 211 10.46 -12.94 10.12
N HIS A 212 9.27 -13.51 10.07
CA HIS A 212 8.86 -14.58 10.95
C HIS A 212 8.75 -15.92 10.22
N ASP A 213 8.99 -17.02 10.95
CA ASP A 213 8.67 -18.35 10.48
C ASP A 213 7.17 -18.63 10.65
N THR A 214 6.49 -18.81 9.53
CA THR A 214 5.05 -19.04 9.46
C THR A 214 4.69 -20.51 9.15
N GLN A 215 5.68 -21.43 9.07
CA GLN A 215 5.45 -22.80 8.66
C GLN A 215 4.43 -23.51 9.58
N LYS A 216 4.58 -23.36 10.89
CA LYS A 216 3.66 -23.97 11.85
C LYS A 216 2.22 -23.43 11.70
N LEU A 217 2.08 -22.13 11.53
CA LEU A 217 0.77 -21.49 11.29
C LEU A 217 0.15 -22.04 10.00
N HIS A 218 0.90 -22.07 8.91
CA HIS A 218 0.47 -22.63 7.64
C HIS A 218 0.02 -24.10 7.78
N ASP A 219 0.84 -24.94 8.39
CA ASP A 219 0.59 -26.38 8.52
C ASP A 219 -0.73 -26.72 9.26
N HIS A 220 -1.26 -25.80 10.06
CA HIS A 220 -2.47 -25.99 10.85
C HIS A 220 -3.67 -25.19 10.35
N THR A 221 -3.46 -24.06 9.65
CA THR A 221 -4.55 -23.10 9.43
C THR A 221 -4.71 -22.62 7.99
N ALA A 222 -3.76 -22.91 7.09
CA ALA A 222 -3.82 -22.40 5.72
C ALA A 222 -5.11 -22.81 4.98
N GLN A 223 -5.66 -24.00 5.29
CA GLN A 223 -6.91 -24.48 4.69
C GLN A 223 -8.15 -23.65 5.05
N PHE A 224 -8.09 -22.85 6.12
CA PHE A 224 -9.19 -21.92 6.42
C PHE A 224 -9.34 -20.85 5.35
N PHE A 225 -8.24 -20.47 4.70
CA PHE A 225 -8.21 -19.41 3.69
C PHE A 225 -8.05 -19.94 2.27
N PHE A 226 -7.34 -21.06 2.14
CA PHE A 226 -7.02 -21.71 0.87
C PHE A 226 -7.35 -23.20 0.98
N PRO A 227 -8.57 -23.62 0.61
CA PRO A 227 -9.00 -25.02 0.78
C PRO A 227 -8.07 -26.05 0.13
N ALA A 228 -7.34 -25.67 -0.94
CA ALA A 228 -6.37 -26.52 -1.62
C ALA A 228 -4.93 -26.43 -1.05
N ALA A 229 -4.71 -25.74 0.08
CA ALA A 229 -3.39 -25.62 0.66
C ALA A 229 -2.78 -26.97 1.04
N GLU A 230 -1.48 -27.14 0.79
CA GLU A 230 -0.71 -28.28 1.26
C GLU A 230 -0.38 -28.11 2.75
N VAL A 231 -1.10 -28.79 3.61
CA VAL A 231 -0.94 -28.70 5.06
C VAL A 231 -0.54 -30.03 5.65
N LYS A 232 0.25 -29.98 6.72
CA LYS A 232 0.67 -31.18 7.44
C LYS A 232 -0.44 -31.77 8.33
N TYR A 233 -1.32 -30.92 8.83
CA TYR A 233 -2.40 -31.27 9.74
C TYR A 233 -3.75 -30.79 9.16
N PRO A 234 -4.32 -31.57 8.21
CA PRO A 234 -5.57 -31.18 7.61
C PRO A 234 -6.68 -31.13 8.67
N VAL A 235 -7.35 -30.00 8.73
CA VAL A 235 -8.49 -29.80 9.61
C VAL A 235 -9.76 -30.15 8.84
N VAL A 236 -10.61 -30.95 9.43
CA VAL A 236 -11.97 -31.11 8.93
C VAL A 236 -12.74 -29.88 9.35
N LEU A 237 -12.88 -28.94 8.44
CA LEU A 237 -13.67 -27.73 8.69
C LEU A 237 -15.10 -28.15 9.04
N ALA A 238 -15.66 -27.56 10.09
CA ALA A 238 -17.02 -27.82 10.51
C ALA A 238 -18.00 -27.37 9.42
N THR A 239 -18.55 -28.32 8.68
CA THR A 239 -19.65 -28.09 7.76
C THR A 239 -20.95 -28.19 8.51
N GLY A 240 -21.70 -27.12 8.65
CA GLY A 240 -23.08 -27.16 9.09
C GLY A 240 -23.36 -26.76 10.55
N GLY A 241 -22.89 -25.61 10.99
CA GLY A 241 -23.54 -24.85 12.07
C GLY A 241 -23.28 -25.34 13.52
N ASP A 242 -22.25 -26.18 13.76
CA ASP A 242 -21.82 -26.47 15.12
C ASP A 242 -20.93 -25.31 15.63
N ILE A 243 -21.53 -24.43 16.42
CA ILE A 243 -20.87 -23.27 17.01
C ILE A 243 -19.64 -23.64 17.85
N TRP A 244 -19.63 -24.83 18.46
CA TRP A 244 -18.52 -25.27 19.30
C TRP A 244 -17.28 -25.58 18.47
N ASN A 245 -17.46 -26.21 17.31
CA ASN A 245 -16.36 -26.48 16.39
C ASN A 245 -15.78 -25.16 15.84
N SER A 246 -16.63 -24.20 15.45
CA SER A 246 -16.18 -22.88 14.99
C SER A 246 -15.41 -22.11 16.08
N ILE A 247 -15.83 -22.21 17.34
CA ILE A 247 -15.12 -21.62 18.48
C ILE A 247 -13.77 -22.32 18.68
N ALA A 248 -13.72 -23.64 18.60
CA ALA A 248 -12.49 -24.40 18.76
C ALA A 248 -11.49 -24.09 17.65
N ASP A 249 -11.96 -23.96 16.41
CA ASP A 249 -11.13 -23.58 15.25
C ASP A 249 -10.58 -22.16 15.41
N ALA A 250 -11.39 -21.21 15.87
CA ALA A 250 -10.94 -19.85 16.16
C ALA A 250 -9.88 -19.81 17.28
N ILE A 251 -10.08 -20.57 18.35
CA ILE A 251 -9.10 -20.71 19.44
C ILE A 251 -7.80 -21.32 18.92
N ALA A 252 -7.89 -22.38 18.13
CA ALA A 252 -6.73 -23.03 17.54
C ALA A 252 -5.96 -22.08 16.62
N PHE A 253 -6.67 -21.33 15.76
CA PHE A 253 -6.06 -20.30 14.89
C PHE A 253 -5.29 -19.26 15.71
N ILE A 254 -5.94 -18.64 16.70
CA ILE A 254 -5.29 -17.61 17.55
C ILE A 254 -4.08 -18.21 18.28
N HIS A 255 -4.18 -19.45 18.78
CA HIS A 255 -3.08 -20.12 19.49
C HIS A 255 -1.90 -20.42 18.55
N MET A 256 -2.15 -20.67 17.27
CA MET A 256 -1.08 -20.94 16.29
C MET A 256 -0.31 -19.68 15.88
N ILE A 257 -0.81 -18.47 16.18
CA ILE A 257 -0.07 -17.21 15.92
C ILE A 257 1.06 -17.08 16.97
N GLN A 258 2.01 -18.00 16.89
CA GLN A 258 3.29 -18.03 17.60
C GLN A 258 4.38 -18.11 16.54
N LEU A 259 4.95 -16.97 16.19
CA LEU A 259 5.80 -16.77 15.02
C LEU A 259 7.24 -16.52 15.47
N PRO A 260 8.13 -17.51 15.44
CA PRO A 260 9.56 -17.32 15.70
C PRO A 260 10.17 -16.37 14.69
N VAL A 261 11.11 -15.54 15.15
CA VAL A 261 11.86 -14.66 14.25
C VAL A 261 12.87 -15.50 13.47
N SER A 262 12.75 -15.47 12.14
CA SER A 262 13.66 -16.14 11.20
C SER A 262 14.64 -15.16 10.53
N ASP A 263 14.25 -13.88 10.42
CA ASP A 263 15.07 -12.83 9.81
C ASP A 263 14.89 -11.49 10.55
N ALA A 264 15.77 -11.19 11.49
CA ALA A 264 15.71 -9.96 12.28
C ALA A 264 16.00 -8.69 11.45
N GLU A 265 16.72 -8.78 10.32
CA GLU A 265 17.00 -7.63 9.48
C GLU A 265 15.71 -7.14 8.78
N LYS A 266 14.80 -8.03 8.46
CA LYS A 266 13.49 -7.66 7.94
C LYS A 266 12.64 -6.88 8.95
N LEU A 267 12.75 -7.15 10.25
CA LEU A 267 12.09 -6.32 11.26
C LEU A 267 12.67 -4.91 11.33
N LYS A 268 13.99 -4.77 11.19
CA LYS A 268 14.63 -3.45 11.09
C LYS A 268 14.21 -2.72 9.82
N SER A 269 14.08 -3.43 8.71
CA SER A 269 13.55 -2.89 7.44
C SER A 269 12.10 -2.44 7.60
N SER A 270 11.26 -3.26 8.22
CA SER A 270 9.87 -2.91 8.54
C SER A 270 9.79 -1.61 9.36
N HIS A 271 10.63 -1.49 10.40
CA HIS A 271 10.72 -0.27 11.21
C HIS A 271 11.16 0.95 10.38
N ALA A 272 12.13 0.81 9.48
CA ALA A 272 12.57 1.88 8.59
C ALA A 272 11.43 2.33 7.66
N HIS A 273 10.68 1.38 7.10
CA HIS A 273 9.49 1.68 6.30
C HIS A 273 8.42 2.45 7.09
N LEU A 274 8.17 2.11 8.35
CA LEU A 274 7.21 2.86 9.19
C LEU A 274 7.66 4.31 9.43
N LEU A 275 8.96 4.58 9.56
CA LEU A 275 9.48 5.95 9.63
C LEU A 275 9.31 6.69 8.30
N GLU A 276 9.51 6.02 7.17
CA GLU A 276 9.26 6.60 5.86
C GLU A 276 7.77 6.92 5.65
N VAL A 277 6.83 6.10 6.13
CA VAL A 277 5.39 6.43 6.10
C VAL A 277 5.15 7.79 6.76
N VAL A 278 5.72 8.02 7.93
CA VAL A 278 5.60 9.31 8.64
C VAL A 278 6.20 10.45 7.82
N ALA A 279 7.37 10.23 7.24
CA ALA A 279 8.06 11.25 6.42
C ALA A 279 7.26 11.60 5.16
N GLN A 280 6.75 10.59 4.43
CA GLN A 280 5.97 10.79 3.22
C GLN A 280 4.62 11.46 3.51
N SER A 281 3.95 11.10 4.61
CA SER A 281 2.71 11.77 5.03
C SER A 281 2.94 13.27 5.29
N ARG A 282 4.04 13.65 5.95
CA ARG A 282 4.37 15.08 6.12
C ARG A 282 4.61 15.81 4.80
N LEU A 283 5.29 15.16 3.85
CA LEU A 283 5.54 15.74 2.52
C LEU A 283 4.25 15.87 1.72
N SER A 284 3.37 14.87 1.78
CA SER A 284 2.05 14.90 1.15
C SER A 284 1.24 16.08 1.69
N TRP A 285 1.07 16.22 3.00
CA TRP A 285 0.33 17.33 3.59
C TRP A 285 0.97 18.70 3.36
N ALA A 286 2.29 18.77 3.23
CA ALA A 286 2.96 20.01 2.86
C ALA A 286 2.60 20.44 1.43
N ALA A 287 2.54 19.50 0.48
CA ALA A 287 2.13 19.75 -0.89
C ALA A 287 0.64 20.12 -0.95
N ILE A 288 -0.26 19.31 -0.37
CA ILE A 288 -1.71 19.54 -0.31
C ILE A 288 -2.05 20.94 0.25
N LYS A 289 -1.35 21.38 1.30
CA LYS A 289 -1.55 22.72 1.88
C LYS A 289 -1.08 23.85 0.97
N ALA A 290 -0.16 23.59 0.06
CA ALA A 290 0.38 24.59 -0.88
C ALA A 290 -0.44 24.71 -2.16
N GLU A 291 -1.32 23.77 -2.45
CA GLU A 291 -2.19 23.75 -3.63
C GLU A 291 -3.18 24.93 -3.63
N THR A 292 -3.40 25.49 -4.81
CA THR A 292 -4.27 26.67 -5.01
C THR A 292 -5.42 26.41 -5.98
N ASP A 293 -5.40 25.30 -6.68
CA ASP A 293 -6.47 24.85 -7.57
C ASP A 293 -7.54 24.02 -6.83
N ASP A 294 -8.53 23.53 -7.52
CA ASP A 294 -9.69 22.80 -6.96
C ASP A 294 -10.20 21.81 -8.03
N ASP A 295 -9.33 20.86 -8.42
CA ASP A 295 -9.45 20.06 -9.64
C ASP A 295 -9.86 18.58 -9.39
N ARG A 296 -10.85 18.30 -8.56
CA ARG A 296 -11.28 16.93 -8.21
C ARG A 296 -10.22 16.16 -7.43
N GLU A 297 -9.80 16.77 -6.35
CA GLU A 297 -8.75 16.30 -5.46
C GLU A 297 -9.08 14.95 -4.82
N TRP A 298 -8.10 14.07 -4.76
CA TRP A 298 -8.21 12.86 -3.95
C TRP A 298 -8.26 13.22 -2.47
N ILE A 299 -7.35 14.07 -2.03
CA ILE A 299 -7.26 14.57 -0.66
C ILE A 299 -7.35 16.11 -0.69
N PRO A 300 -8.53 16.69 -0.49
CA PRO A 300 -8.67 18.15 -0.53
C PRO A 300 -8.04 18.81 0.69
N ASN A 301 -7.49 20.01 0.52
CA ASN A 301 -7.19 20.90 1.63
C ASN A 301 -8.47 21.64 2.10
N SER A 302 -8.34 22.43 3.17
CA SER A 302 -9.50 23.12 3.77
C SER A 302 -10.14 24.20 2.88
N ASN A 303 -9.51 24.62 1.79
CA ASN A 303 -10.01 25.65 0.87
C ASN A 303 -10.65 25.03 -0.39
N GLN A 304 -10.32 23.77 -0.70
CA GLN A 304 -10.83 23.07 -1.86
C GLN A 304 -12.23 22.49 -1.56
N LYS A 305 -13.10 22.50 -2.56
CA LYS A 305 -14.51 22.07 -2.45
C LYS A 305 -14.87 20.98 -3.44
N ASN A 306 -14.00 20.73 -4.40
CA ASN A 306 -14.21 19.79 -5.50
C ASN A 306 -13.42 18.50 -5.27
N ALA A 307 -13.68 17.85 -4.12
CA ALA A 307 -13.10 16.54 -3.84
C ALA A 307 -13.69 15.47 -4.77
N ALA A 308 -12.86 14.50 -5.18
CA ALA A 308 -13.28 13.35 -5.98
C ALA A 308 -14.34 12.51 -5.24
N LEU A 309 -14.22 12.38 -3.93
CA LEU A 309 -15.20 11.71 -3.07
C LEU A 309 -16.19 12.74 -2.50
N PRO A 310 -17.49 12.64 -2.80
CA PRO A 310 -18.49 13.57 -2.29
C PRO A 310 -18.55 13.58 -0.76
N GLY A 311 -18.60 14.78 -0.18
CA GLY A 311 -18.79 14.97 1.27
C GLY A 311 -17.52 14.86 2.10
N VAL A 312 -16.36 14.63 1.48
CA VAL A 312 -15.07 14.71 2.17
C VAL A 312 -14.76 16.19 2.46
N MET A 313 -14.61 16.50 3.74
CA MET A 313 -14.17 17.83 4.20
C MET A 313 -13.08 17.66 5.24
N ILE A 314 -11.95 18.30 5.02
CA ILE A 314 -10.80 18.24 5.92
C ILE A 314 -10.60 19.64 6.52
N SER A 315 -10.76 19.75 7.84
CA SER A 315 -10.59 21.02 8.52
C SER A 315 -9.10 21.29 8.84
N PRO A 316 -8.71 22.58 9.01
CA PRO A 316 -7.35 22.91 9.46
C PRO A 316 -6.97 22.20 10.78
N GLU A 317 -7.94 22.08 11.70
CA GLU A 317 -7.72 21.41 12.97
C GLU A 317 -7.43 19.90 12.77
N MET A 318 -8.06 19.24 11.80
CA MET A 318 -7.75 17.84 11.48
C MET A 318 -6.32 17.71 10.97
N ILE A 319 -5.86 18.61 10.12
CA ILE A 319 -4.49 18.61 9.58
C ILE A 319 -3.47 18.84 10.72
N ASP A 320 -3.71 19.82 11.58
CA ASP A 320 -2.81 20.13 12.69
C ASP A 320 -2.75 18.97 13.70
N GLU A 321 -3.89 18.34 14.00
CA GLU A 321 -3.93 17.20 14.89
C GLU A 321 -3.30 15.95 14.25
N TRP A 322 -3.42 15.79 12.92
CA TRP A 322 -2.71 14.74 12.22
C TRP A 322 -1.19 14.92 12.29
N HIS A 323 -0.68 16.14 12.12
CA HIS A 323 0.74 16.40 12.33
C HIS A 323 1.20 16.05 13.74
N ALA A 324 0.38 16.31 14.75
CA ALA A 324 0.68 15.88 16.12
C ALA A 324 0.70 14.35 16.28
N VAL A 325 -0.17 13.63 15.56
CA VAL A 325 -0.11 12.14 15.47
C VAL A 325 1.18 11.67 14.84
N LEU A 326 1.62 12.31 13.73
CA LEU A 326 2.87 11.97 13.08
C LEU A 326 4.09 12.20 13.96
N ASP A 327 4.13 13.33 14.69
CA ASP A 327 5.21 13.65 15.63
C ASP A 327 5.27 12.64 16.78
N GLU A 328 4.12 12.26 17.32
CA GLU A 328 4.01 11.26 18.38
C GLU A 328 4.44 9.88 17.88
N SER A 329 3.96 9.46 16.69
CA SER A 329 4.30 8.18 16.06
C SER A 329 5.80 8.08 15.79
N GLU A 330 6.42 9.14 15.27
CA GLU A 330 7.87 9.18 15.06
C GLU A 330 8.63 9.06 16.37
N ALA A 331 8.22 9.80 17.41
CA ALA A 331 8.87 9.73 18.71
C ALA A 331 8.76 8.33 19.34
N ILE A 332 7.62 7.65 19.17
CA ILE A 332 7.41 6.26 19.61
C ILE A 332 8.31 5.29 18.80
N LEU A 333 8.32 5.38 17.48
CA LEU A 333 9.15 4.55 16.62
C LEU A 333 10.65 4.76 16.89
N GLN A 334 11.07 5.98 17.19
CA GLN A 334 12.47 6.28 17.55
C GLN A 334 12.83 5.86 18.99
N GLY A 335 11.88 5.39 19.79
CA GLY A 335 12.08 5.06 21.20
C GLY A 335 12.30 6.28 22.11
N LYS A 336 11.95 7.49 21.64
CA LYS A 336 12.00 8.73 22.42
C LYS A 336 10.77 8.90 23.34
N LYS A 337 9.67 8.25 22.97
CA LYS A 337 8.47 8.11 23.77
C LYS A 337 8.06 6.66 23.88
N LEU A 338 7.53 6.30 25.01
CA LEU A 338 7.09 4.95 25.34
C LEU A 338 5.56 4.85 25.20
N ILE A 339 5.08 3.64 24.96
CA ILE A 339 3.66 3.34 24.96
C ILE A 339 3.27 2.89 26.37
N PRO A 340 2.23 3.50 26.98
CA PRO A 340 1.79 3.10 28.32
C PRO A 340 1.51 1.60 28.40
N TYR A 341 2.13 0.94 29.39
CA TYR A 341 1.88 -0.48 29.63
C TYR A 341 0.50 -0.70 30.25
N TRP A 342 -0.27 -1.58 29.65
CA TRP A 342 -1.70 -1.75 29.97
C TRP A 342 -1.99 -2.70 31.15
N ARG A 343 -0.96 -3.31 31.74
CA ARG A 343 -1.15 -4.19 32.91
C ARG A 343 -0.79 -3.43 34.19
N PRO A 344 -1.65 -3.51 35.21
CA PRO A 344 -1.37 -2.88 36.48
C PRO A 344 -0.20 -3.57 37.23
N GLY A 345 0.55 -2.80 38.00
CA GLY A 345 1.61 -3.32 38.89
C GLY A 345 3.03 -3.13 38.36
N ASP A 346 3.22 -2.65 37.13
CA ASP A 346 4.49 -2.17 36.62
C ASP A 346 4.35 -0.69 36.23
N ASN A 347 5.32 0.15 36.58
CA ASN A 347 5.31 1.57 36.26
C ASN A 347 6.16 1.90 35.04
N ARG A 348 6.78 0.89 34.44
CA ARG A 348 7.55 1.03 33.20
C ARG A 348 6.63 0.93 32.00
N ASP A 349 7.03 1.53 30.91
CA ASP A 349 6.27 1.58 29.69
C ASP A 349 7.02 0.93 28.51
N LEU A 350 6.30 0.57 27.45
CA LEU A 350 6.81 -0.19 26.33
C LEU A 350 7.63 0.68 25.37
N ASN A 351 8.89 0.32 25.15
CA ASN A 351 9.72 0.84 24.06
C ASN A 351 9.47 0.05 22.76
N LEU A 352 8.67 0.64 21.86
CA LEU A 352 8.32 -0.01 20.60
C LEU A 352 9.55 -0.24 19.69
N LYS A 353 10.54 0.67 19.70
CA LYS A 353 11.75 0.50 18.90
C LYS A 353 12.48 -0.81 19.24
N ARG A 354 12.57 -1.15 20.52
CA ARG A 354 13.25 -2.39 20.96
C ARG A 354 12.54 -3.66 20.45
N VAL A 355 11.23 -3.61 20.22
CA VAL A 355 10.49 -4.74 19.63
C VAL A 355 11.05 -5.09 18.24
N PHE A 356 11.42 -4.11 17.45
CA PHE A 356 12.00 -4.31 16.11
C PHE A 356 13.49 -4.65 16.14
N PHE A 357 14.24 -4.15 17.13
CA PHE A 357 15.71 -4.26 17.16
C PHE A 357 16.23 -5.37 18.06
N GLU A 358 15.44 -5.83 19.02
CA GLU A 358 15.73 -6.91 19.96
C GLU A 358 14.60 -7.97 19.91
N PRO A 359 14.22 -8.44 18.70
CA PRO A 359 12.98 -9.18 18.55
C PRO A 359 13.01 -10.53 19.24
N GLN A 360 11.86 -10.93 19.78
CA GLN A 360 11.57 -12.26 20.27
C GLN A 360 10.44 -12.89 19.46
N THR A 361 10.17 -14.17 19.70
CA THR A 361 9.01 -14.84 19.11
C THR A 361 7.75 -13.98 19.28
N PHE A 362 7.07 -13.68 18.18
CA PHE A 362 5.78 -13.00 18.24
C PHE A 362 4.71 -14.00 18.67
N ASP A 363 4.15 -13.81 19.85
CA ASP A 363 3.02 -14.61 20.38
C ASP A 363 1.84 -13.69 20.61
N LEU A 364 0.80 -13.82 19.77
CA LEU A 364 -0.36 -12.94 19.82
C LEU A 364 -1.05 -12.98 21.18
N VAL A 365 -1.21 -14.16 21.76
CA VAL A 365 -1.88 -14.34 23.06
C VAL A 365 -1.10 -13.64 24.16
N LEU A 366 0.22 -13.83 24.19
CA LEU A 366 1.09 -13.22 25.20
C LEU A 366 1.23 -11.71 24.98
N TRP A 367 1.16 -11.21 23.73
CA TRP A 367 1.10 -9.78 23.45
C TRP A 367 -0.20 -9.17 23.98
N VAL A 368 -1.37 -9.74 23.69
CA VAL A 368 -2.65 -9.26 24.20
C VAL A 368 -2.70 -9.34 25.74
N GLN A 369 -2.19 -10.44 26.29
CA GLN A 369 -2.10 -10.64 27.75
C GLN A 369 -1.08 -9.68 28.40
N GLY A 370 -0.02 -9.29 27.72
CA GLY A 370 0.98 -8.30 28.14
C GLY A 370 2.35 -8.87 28.51
N SER A 371 2.49 -10.19 28.76
CA SER A 371 3.79 -10.74 29.18
C SER A 371 4.85 -10.68 28.08
N ALA A 372 4.48 -10.72 26.81
CA ALA A 372 5.41 -10.56 25.70
C ALA A 372 6.02 -9.14 25.62
N ALA A 373 5.35 -8.13 26.20
CA ALA A 373 5.86 -6.78 26.26
C ALA A 373 6.91 -6.55 27.35
N VAL A 374 6.94 -7.40 28.39
CA VAL A 374 7.79 -7.22 29.58
C VAL A 374 9.28 -7.03 29.28
N PRO A 375 9.91 -7.76 28.34
CA PRO A 375 11.31 -7.57 27.99
C PRO A 375 11.65 -6.18 27.45
N TYR A 376 10.65 -5.45 26.95
CA TYR A 376 10.79 -4.16 26.29
C TYR A 376 10.35 -2.98 27.16
N LEU A 377 9.97 -3.24 28.43
CA LEU A 377 9.58 -2.20 29.37
C LEU A 377 10.81 -1.46 29.89
N GLU A 378 10.70 -0.13 29.95
CA GLU A 378 11.73 0.74 30.53
C GLU A 378 11.11 2.00 31.13
N ASP A 379 11.92 2.72 31.92
CA ASP A 379 11.55 4.03 32.45
C ASP A 379 11.82 5.12 31.41
N GLY A 380 10.84 5.99 31.18
CA GLY A 380 11.01 7.08 30.22
C GLY A 380 9.74 7.91 30.01
N PRO A 381 9.81 8.94 29.18
CA PRO A 381 8.65 9.74 28.83
C PRO A 381 7.68 8.93 27.97
N SER A 382 6.40 8.91 28.35
CA SER A 382 5.36 8.15 27.64
C SER A 382 4.41 9.07 26.89
N THR A 383 3.76 8.50 25.86
CA THR A 383 2.66 9.18 25.19
C THR A 383 1.51 9.43 26.17
N SER A 384 0.88 10.60 26.08
CA SER A 384 -0.10 10.99 27.08
C SER A 384 -1.53 10.65 26.68
N PRO A 385 -2.38 10.19 27.62
CA PRO A 385 -3.81 10.02 27.37
C PRO A 385 -4.50 11.31 26.90
N ALA A 386 -4.02 12.47 27.34
CA ALA A 386 -4.59 13.76 26.93
C ALA A 386 -4.42 14.04 25.44
N MET A 387 -3.28 13.67 24.87
CA MET A 387 -3.01 13.74 23.42
C MET A 387 -4.01 12.85 22.66
N TRP A 388 -4.11 11.58 23.00
CA TRP A 388 -5.00 10.64 22.31
C TRP A 388 -6.49 10.99 22.48
N ASN A 389 -6.89 11.51 23.61
CA ASN A 389 -8.25 12.02 23.82
C ASN A 389 -8.55 13.25 22.95
N ARG A 390 -7.58 14.10 22.67
CA ARG A 390 -7.72 15.23 21.74
C ARG A 390 -7.87 14.74 20.31
N VAL A 391 -7.00 13.82 19.86
CA VAL A 391 -7.09 13.17 18.57
C VAL A 391 -8.47 12.54 18.35
N GLN A 392 -8.96 11.76 19.32
CA GLN A 392 -10.27 11.13 19.23
C GLN A 392 -11.42 12.15 19.11
N ARG A 393 -11.32 13.29 19.76
CA ARG A 393 -12.35 14.34 19.65
C ARG A 393 -12.36 14.99 18.28
N VAL A 394 -11.18 15.30 17.71
CA VAL A 394 -11.06 15.97 16.41
C VAL A 394 -11.53 15.04 15.29
N PHE A 395 -11.16 13.79 15.33
CA PHE A 395 -11.53 12.80 14.31
C PHE A 395 -12.86 12.09 14.58
N GLY A 396 -13.57 12.40 15.68
CA GLY A 396 -14.87 11.79 15.99
C GLY A 396 -14.86 10.26 16.04
N GLY A 397 -13.72 9.65 16.42
CA GLY A 397 -13.52 8.19 16.39
C GLY A 397 -13.14 7.63 15.00
N GLN A 398 -13.00 8.46 13.97
CA GLN A 398 -12.66 8.05 12.61
C GLN A 398 -11.16 8.16 12.29
N LEU A 399 -10.29 8.28 13.29
CA LEU A 399 -8.85 8.40 13.10
C LEU A 399 -8.29 7.26 12.21
N GLY A 400 -8.72 6.03 12.44
CA GLY A 400 -8.27 4.88 11.65
C GLY A 400 -8.65 4.99 10.16
N MET A 401 -9.86 5.45 9.88
CA MET A 401 -10.30 5.70 8.50
C MET A 401 -9.49 6.84 7.87
N PHE A 402 -9.29 7.93 8.60
CA PHE A 402 -8.44 9.04 8.14
C PHE A 402 -7.02 8.58 7.86
N ALA A 403 -6.42 7.81 8.77
CA ALA A 403 -5.07 7.26 8.60
C ALA A 403 -4.95 6.33 7.38
N ILE A 404 -5.98 5.52 7.09
CA ILE A 404 -5.96 4.57 5.98
C ILE A 404 -6.25 5.24 4.63
N TRP A 405 -7.17 6.21 4.57
CA TRP A 405 -7.61 6.78 3.30
C TRP A 405 -6.85 8.04 2.87
N PHE A 406 -6.34 8.81 3.81
CA PHE A 406 -5.75 10.12 3.55
C PHE A 406 -4.27 10.23 3.94
N ASN A 407 -3.63 9.11 4.35
CA ASN A 407 -2.22 9.17 4.80
C ASN A 407 -1.40 7.94 4.46
#